data_98989ae3c2042d807ed5e0079a954ea8
#
_entry.id   98989ae3c2042d807ed5e0079a954ea8
#
_cell.length_a   1.000
_cell.length_b   1.000
_cell.length_c   1.000
_cell.angle_alpha   90.00
_cell.angle_beta   90.00
_cell.angle_gamma   90.00
#
_symmetry.space_group_name_H-M   'P 1'
#
loop_
_entity.id
_entity.type
_entity.pdbx_description
1 polymer ?
#
loop_
_entity_poly.entity_id
_entity_poly.type
_entity_poly.pdbx_seq_one_letter_code
_entity_poly.pdbx_strand_id
1 'polypeptide(L)'
;MALFLFLAPLEAVDYTQKTEVKKFMQTMQHRYGFKKKTLQKWFKRVRKSSRAPRIKRGRLRGGGRCYSSGSWDRYSFQFLKRAGGGSYFMHKFRSTLNRASKKYGVPEEYITAIIGIESNYGVMRGNYFVFDRLTHLSFDNNHRRAKFYRTQLIALLRLSAREKINPKEIRGSSSGAIGLAQFIPSTYKAFAVDFNKDGKKQMNNVTDAIGSIAHYLKKNGWKKNEDVAVSVRYDGQRFNALPTGYIHTYYRKNLEGIEPREKFNYRGKVSLLKLEKNSYDELWYGGKNFYVITRYNQSSYYAMAVHQLAQKIKKSYAKRYGKK
;
A
#
# COMPACT_ATOMS: atom_id res chain seq x y z
N MET A 1 2.62 -10.11 -43.42
CA MET A 1 2.66 -11.38 -42.64
C MET A 1 2.35 -11.08 -41.18
N ALA A 2 1.08 -11.27 -40.77
CA ALA A 2 0.62 -10.96 -39.44
C ALA A 2 0.99 -12.10 -38.50
N LEU A 3 1.86 -11.82 -37.50
CA LEU A 3 2.29 -12.78 -36.51
C LEU A 3 1.16 -12.94 -35.45
N PHE A 4 0.29 -13.92 -35.64
CA PHE A 4 -0.67 -14.35 -34.62
C PHE A 4 0.10 -15.02 -33.50
N LEU A 5 0.36 -14.29 -32.42
CA LEU A 5 0.80 -14.86 -31.15
C LEU A 5 -0.35 -15.69 -30.57
N PHE A 6 -0.32 -16.99 -30.78
CA PHE A 6 -1.14 -17.96 -30.05
C PHE A 6 -0.75 -17.89 -28.55
N LEU A 7 -1.50 -17.13 -27.77
CA LEU A 7 -1.47 -17.26 -26.32
C LEU A 7 -2.08 -18.63 -26.00
N ALA A 8 -1.24 -19.59 -25.58
CA ALA A 8 -1.70 -20.87 -25.06
C ALA A 8 -2.79 -20.62 -23.99
N PRO A 9 -3.91 -21.33 -24.04
CA PRO A 9 -4.98 -21.16 -23.06
C PRO A 9 -4.41 -21.44 -21.68
N LEU A 10 -4.56 -20.49 -20.75
CA LEU A 10 -4.19 -20.68 -19.36
C LEU A 10 -5.01 -21.85 -18.81
N GLU A 11 -4.34 -22.98 -18.52
CA GLU A 11 -4.98 -24.14 -17.92
C GLU A 11 -5.87 -23.75 -16.75
N ALA A 12 -7.10 -24.23 -16.76
CA ALA A 12 -8.09 -23.97 -15.71
C ALA A 12 -8.22 -25.18 -14.79
N VAL A 13 -8.37 -24.91 -13.51
CA VAL A 13 -8.62 -25.90 -12.46
C VAL A 13 -10.05 -25.75 -11.96
N ASP A 14 -10.74 -26.89 -11.81
CA ASP A 14 -12.09 -26.94 -11.26
C ASP A 14 -12.03 -27.04 -9.73
N TYR A 15 -12.41 -25.97 -9.07
CA TYR A 15 -12.49 -25.90 -7.60
C TYR A 15 -13.85 -26.30 -7.05
N THR A 16 -14.87 -26.49 -7.90
CA THR A 16 -16.25 -26.78 -7.45
C THR A 16 -16.38 -28.12 -6.72
N GLN A 17 -15.42 -29.04 -6.91
CA GLN A 17 -15.42 -30.35 -6.26
C GLN A 17 -14.86 -30.32 -4.83
N LYS A 18 -14.05 -29.31 -4.47
CA LYS A 18 -13.50 -29.19 -3.11
C LYS A 18 -14.62 -28.90 -2.09
N THR A 19 -14.70 -29.69 -1.02
CA THR A 19 -15.72 -29.56 0.03
C THR A 19 -15.76 -28.16 0.64
N GLU A 20 -14.60 -27.56 0.89
CA GLU A 20 -14.51 -26.21 1.45
C GLU A 20 -15.03 -25.14 0.48
N VAL A 21 -14.84 -25.32 -0.83
CA VAL A 21 -15.37 -24.41 -1.86
C VAL A 21 -16.88 -24.57 -1.99
N LYS A 22 -17.42 -25.80 -1.87
CA LYS A 22 -18.88 -26.03 -1.83
C LYS A 22 -19.51 -25.29 -0.65
N LYS A 23 -18.94 -25.41 0.57
CA LYS A 23 -19.38 -24.68 1.77
C LYS A 23 -19.26 -23.16 1.60
N PHE A 24 -18.16 -22.70 0.98
CA PHE A 24 -17.97 -21.28 0.67
C PHE A 24 -19.04 -20.76 -0.30
N MET A 25 -19.30 -21.47 -1.39
CA MET A 25 -20.35 -21.11 -2.35
C MET A 25 -21.74 -21.07 -1.72
N GLN A 26 -22.08 -22.02 -0.84
CA GLN A 26 -23.32 -22.01 -0.05
C GLN A 26 -23.42 -20.74 0.81
N THR A 27 -22.34 -20.39 1.52
CA THR A 27 -22.28 -19.13 2.30
C THR A 27 -22.50 -17.90 1.40
N MET A 28 -21.90 -17.88 0.21
CA MET A 28 -22.08 -16.76 -0.73
C MET A 28 -23.52 -16.66 -1.26
N GLN A 29 -24.20 -17.80 -1.44
CA GLN A 29 -25.61 -17.84 -1.85
C GLN A 29 -26.52 -17.34 -0.72
N HIS A 30 -26.49 -18.01 0.44
CA HIS A 30 -27.42 -17.77 1.54
C HIS A 30 -27.21 -16.38 2.20
N ARG A 31 -25.96 -16.00 2.42
CA ARG A 31 -25.64 -14.76 3.16
C ARG A 31 -25.52 -13.53 2.28
N TYR A 32 -25.16 -13.71 1.00
CA TYR A 32 -24.84 -12.57 0.12
C TYR A 32 -25.64 -12.56 -1.20
N GLY A 33 -26.55 -13.50 -1.41
CA GLY A 33 -27.48 -13.51 -2.55
C GLY A 33 -26.85 -13.85 -3.90
N PHE A 34 -25.66 -14.46 -3.95
CA PHE A 34 -25.03 -14.83 -5.21
C PHE A 34 -25.75 -16.01 -5.88
N LYS A 35 -25.97 -15.92 -7.19
CA LYS A 35 -26.57 -17.02 -7.96
C LYS A 35 -25.61 -18.23 -8.04
N LYS A 36 -26.10 -19.43 -7.73
CA LYS A 36 -25.33 -20.68 -7.77
C LYS A 36 -24.59 -20.88 -9.09
N LYS A 37 -25.29 -20.71 -10.22
CA LYS A 37 -24.69 -20.84 -11.58
C LYS A 37 -23.51 -19.90 -11.78
N THR A 38 -23.57 -18.65 -11.29
CA THR A 38 -22.50 -17.67 -11.40
C THR A 38 -21.26 -18.09 -10.61
N LEU A 39 -21.43 -18.52 -9.36
CA LEU A 39 -20.34 -19.00 -8.53
C LEU A 39 -19.70 -20.26 -9.16
N GLN A 40 -20.52 -21.24 -9.59
CA GLN A 40 -20.04 -22.44 -10.26
C GLN A 40 -19.20 -22.08 -11.50
N LYS A 41 -19.68 -21.16 -12.36
CA LYS A 41 -18.93 -20.69 -13.54
C LYS A 41 -17.55 -20.13 -13.17
N TRP A 42 -17.46 -19.34 -12.09
CA TRP A 42 -16.19 -18.74 -11.66
C TRP A 42 -15.23 -19.77 -11.07
N PHE A 43 -15.70 -20.66 -10.19
CA PHE A 43 -14.87 -21.65 -9.51
C PHE A 43 -14.52 -22.87 -10.35
N LYS A 44 -15.32 -23.18 -11.39
CA LYS A 44 -15.00 -24.23 -12.37
C LYS A 44 -13.82 -23.87 -13.26
N ARG A 45 -13.53 -22.57 -13.46
CA ARG A 45 -12.50 -22.07 -14.38
C ARG A 45 -11.51 -21.16 -13.64
N VAL A 46 -10.91 -21.65 -12.56
CA VAL A 46 -9.81 -20.95 -11.88
C VAL A 46 -8.52 -21.20 -12.64
N ARG A 47 -7.80 -20.17 -13.04
CA ARG A 47 -6.54 -20.31 -13.79
C ARG A 47 -5.50 -20.99 -12.93
N LYS A 48 -4.83 -22.05 -13.41
CA LYS A 48 -3.75 -22.76 -12.72
C LYS A 48 -2.62 -21.79 -12.33
N SER A 49 -2.21 -20.94 -13.26
CA SER A 49 -1.35 -19.81 -12.95
C SER A 49 -2.19 -18.54 -12.80
N SER A 50 -2.27 -18.03 -11.59
CA SER A 50 -2.92 -16.75 -11.33
C SER A 50 -2.10 -15.55 -11.81
N ARG A 51 -0.86 -15.76 -12.29
CA ARG A 51 0.02 -14.72 -12.82
C ARG A 51 -0.33 -14.46 -14.29
N ALA A 52 -0.69 -13.23 -14.60
CA ALA A 52 -0.90 -12.83 -15.98
C ALA A 52 0.43 -12.82 -16.77
N PRO A 53 0.41 -13.07 -18.08
CA PRO A 53 1.61 -13.03 -18.91
C PRO A 53 2.38 -11.72 -18.74
N ARG A 54 3.70 -11.81 -18.57
CA ARG A 54 4.57 -10.63 -18.52
C ARG A 54 4.72 -10.06 -19.93
N ILE A 55 4.39 -8.80 -20.12
CA ILE A 55 4.93 -8.02 -21.23
C ILE A 55 6.44 -7.93 -20.95
N LYS A 56 7.26 -8.51 -21.85
CA LYS A 56 8.72 -8.43 -21.76
C LYS A 56 9.15 -6.96 -21.82
N ARG A 57 9.33 -6.32 -20.66
CA ARG A 57 10.09 -5.07 -20.56
C ARG A 57 11.56 -5.47 -20.45
N GLY A 58 12.42 -4.82 -21.24
CA GLY A 58 13.84 -5.08 -21.26
C GLY A 58 14.42 -5.15 -19.85
N ARG A 59 15.33 -6.11 -19.64
CA ARG A 59 16.03 -6.36 -18.39
C ARG A 59 16.94 -5.17 -18.10
N LEU A 60 16.57 -4.30 -17.18
CA LEU A 60 17.52 -3.36 -16.59
C LEU A 60 18.53 -4.20 -15.80
N ARG A 61 19.70 -4.46 -16.37
CA ARG A 61 20.86 -5.00 -15.70
C ARG A 61 21.39 -3.93 -14.72
N GLY A 62 20.97 -3.99 -13.48
CA GLY A 62 21.57 -3.28 -12.37
C GLY A 62 22.50 -4.22 -11.63
N GLY A 63 23.71 -4.42 -12.14
CA GLY A 63 24.81 -5.02 -11.41
C GLY A 63 25.40 -3.97 -10.47
N GLY A 64 24.83 -3.76 -9.28
CA GLY A 64 25.45 -2.98 -8.21
C GLY A 64 26.13 -3.94 -7.24
N ARG A 65 27.41 -3.69 -6.94
CA ARG A 65 28.15 -4.37 -5.85
C ARG A 65 27.35 -4.22 -4.56
N CYS A 66 27.12 -5.35 -3.90
CA CYS A 66 26.51 -5.39 -2.57
C CYS A 66 27.57 -4.90 -1.58
N TYR A 67 27.57 -3.62 -1.26
CA TYR A 67 28.23 -3.14 -0.05
C TYR A 67 27.39 -3.59 1.15
N SER A 68 28.03 -3.91 2.27
CA SER A 68 27.37 -4.18 3.55
C SER A 68 26.66 -2.92 4.05
N SER A 69 25.47 -2.67 3.53
CA SER A 69 24.66 -1.51 3.90
C SER A 69 23.75 -1.86 5.05
N GLY A 70 23.57 -0.96 5.99
CA GLY A 70 22.61 -1.09 7.08
C GLY A 70 21.22 -1.44 6.57
N SER A 71 20.42 -2.09 7.40
CA SER A 71 19.10 -2.60 6.99
C SER A 71 18.17 -1.49 6.49
N TRP A 72 18.29 -0.27 7.07
CA TRP A 72 17.54 0.90 6.63
C TRP A 72 18.00 1.40 5.25
N ASP A 73 19.30 1.56 5.03
CA ASP A 73 19.81 2.09 3.76
C ASP A 73 19.42 1.19 2.59
N ARG A 74 19.52 -0.11 2.78
CA ARG A 74 19.10 -1.14 1.81
C ARG A 74 17.59 -1.08 1.54
N TYR A 75 16.78 -0.95 2.61
CA TYR A 75 15.33 -0.87 2.50
C TYR A 75 14.89 0.42 1.82
N SER A 76 15.42 1.56 2.24
CA SER A 76 14.96 2.89 1.80
C SER A 76 15.37 3.24 0.37
N PHE A 77 16.52 2.76 -0.08
CA PHE A 77 17.08 3.08 -1.41
C PHE A 77 16.09 2.87 -2.55
N GLN A 78 15.36 1.75 -2.54
CA GLN A 78 14.40 1.42 -3.60
C GLN A 78 13.23 2.41 -3.70
N PHE A 79 12.91 3.12 -2.63
CA PHE A 79 11.81 4.08 -2.57
C PHE A 79 12.26 5.52 -2.75
N LEU A 80 13.32 5.93 -2.06
CA LEU A 80 13.74 7.32 -2.01
C LEU A 80 14.22 7.86 -3.37
N LYS A 81 14.74 7.01 -4.25
CA LYS A 81 15.07 7.35 -5.64
C LYS A 81 13.85 7.74 -6.49
N ARG A 82 12.64 7.48 -6.04
CA ARG A 82 11.39 7.78 -6.76
C ARG A 82 10.93 9.24 -6.59
N ALA A 83 11.64 10.06 -5.82
CA ALA A 83 11.23 11.42 -5.50
C ALA A 83 11.01 12.30 -6.75
N GLY A 84 11.85 12.18 -7.79
CA GLY A 84 11.69 12.91 -9.05
C GLY A 84 10.39 12.55 -9.78
N GLY A 85 10.04 11.25 -9.83
CA GLY A 85 8.75 10.81 -10.36
C GLY A 85 7.57 11.28 -9.51
N GLY A 86 7.75 11.37 -8.19
CA GLY A 86 6.76 11.90 -7.26
C GLY A 86 6.49 13.40 -7.46
N SER A 87 7.52 14.21 -7.66
CA SER A 87 7.32 15.63 -7.93
C SER A 87 6.59 15.87 -9.27
N TYR A 88 6.87 15.07 -10.30
CA TYR A 88 6.12 15.10 -11.55
C TYR A 88 4.66 14.66 -11.36
N PHE A 89 4.42 13.56 -10.64
CA PHE A 89 3.07 13.09 -10.32
C PHE A 89 2.28 14.17 -9.58
N MET A 90 2.90 14.80 -8.57
CA MET A 90 2.29 15.86 -7.77
C MET A 90 1.94 17.08 -8.62
N HIS A 91 2.81 17.47 -9.58
CA HIS A 91 2.51 18.53 -10.53
C HIS A 91 1.36 18.16 -11.47
N LYS A 92 1.42 16.97 -12.07
CA LYS A 92 0.40 16.50 -13.02
C LYS A 92 -1.01 16.42 -12.39
N PHE A 93 -1.11 16.01 -11.14
CA PHE A 93 -2.37 15.82 -10.42
C PHE A 93 -2.62 16.86 -9.31
N ARG A 94 -1.97 18.05 -9.41
CA ARG A 94 -2.01 19.08 -8.37
C ARG A 94 -3.42 19.48 -7.94
N SER A 95 -4.35 19.64 -8.88
CA SER A 95 -5.73 20.02 -8.59
C SER A 95 -6.44 18.95 -7.75
N THR A 96 -6.30 17.68 -8.12
CA THR A 96 -6.90 16.55 -7.40
C THR A 96 -6.28 16.37 -6.01
N LEU A 97 -4.96 16.46 -5.90
CA LEU A 97 -4.22 16.37 -4.63
C LEU A 97 -4.59 17.51 -3.68
N ASN A 98 -4.66 18.75 -4.18
CA ASN A 98 -5.08 19.92 -3.40
C ASN A 98 -6.51 19.74 -2.87
N ARG A 99 -7.45 19.30 -3.71
CA ARG A 99 -8.83 19.00 -3.30
C ARG A 99 -8.87 17.92 -2.22
N ALA A 100 -8.07 16.86 -2.35
CA ALA A 100 -7.99 15.79 -1.35
C ALA A 100 -7.36 16.27 -0.04
N SER A 101 -6.28 17.06 -0.12
CA SER A 101 -5.61 17.66 1.03
C SER A 101 -6.55 18.59 1.81
N LYS A 102 -7.26 19.48 1.11
CA LYS A 102 -8.26 20.36 1.72
C LYS A 102 -9.39 19.58 2.41
N LYS A 103 -9.91 18.54 1.74
CA LYS A 103 -11.03 17.75 2.27
C LYS A 103 -10.66 16.89 3.48
N TYR A 104 -9.49 16.27 3.47
CA TYR A 104 -9.12 15.26 4.47
C TYR A 104 -8.02 15.73 5.44
N GLY A 105 -7.39 16.87 5.18
CA GLY A 105 -6.32 17.42 6.02
C GLY A 105 -4.99 16.67 5.90
N VAL A 106 -4.80 15.88 4.85
CA VAL A 106 -3.56 15.11 4.59
C VAL A 106 -2.74 15.87 3.55
N PRO A 107 -1.46 16.22 3.83
CA PRO A 107 -0.62 16.94 2.86
C PRO A 107 -0.40 16.14 1.57
N GLU A 108 -0.34 16.83 0.45
CA GLU A 108 -0.27 16.27 -0.91
C GLU A 108 0.93 15.33 -1.09
N GLU A 109 2.06 15.69 -0.49
CA GLU A 109 3.31 14.93 -0.54
C GLU A 109 3.18 13.54 0.11
N TYR A 110 2.38 13.38 1.18
CA TYR A 110 2.17 12.08 1.82
C TYR A 110 1.26 11.16 1.01
N ILE A 111 0.20 11.71 0.40
CA ILE A 111 -0.66 10.97 -0.52
C ILE A 111 0.18 10.47 -1.71
N THR A 112 1.00 11.36 -2.27
CA THR A 112 1.89 11.06 -3.39
C THR A 112 2.94 10.02 -3.03
N ALA A 113 3.55 10.12 -1.84
CA ALA A 113 4.57 9.18 -1.36
C ALA A 113 4.01 7.76 -1.21
N ILE A 114 2.79 7.61 -0.66
CA ILE A 114 2.13 6.31 -0.57
C ILE A 114 1.91 5.72 -1.96
N ILE A 115 1.37 6.47 -2.93
CA ILE A 115 1.21 5.99 -4.31
C ILE A 115 2.57 5.60 -4.91
N GLY A 116 3.63 6.36 -4.60
CA GLY A 116 4.99 6.08 -5.03
C GLY A 116 5.53 4.76 -4.48
N ILE A 117 5.31 4.48 -3.20
CA ILE A 117 5.76 3.24 -2.56
C ILE A 117 4.94 2.05 -3.05
N GLU A 118 3.62 2.17 -3.07
CA GLU A 118 2.71 1.06 -3.37
C GLU A 118 2.75 0.62 -4.84
N SER A 119 2.76 1.55 -5.76
CA SER A 119 2.61 1.23 -7.18
C SER A 119 3.61 1.90 -8.11
N ASN A 120 4.64 2.57 -7.57
CA ASN A 120 5.53 3.42 -8.37
C ASN A 120 4.73 4.35 -9.29
N TYR A 121 3.84 5.14 -8.69
CA TYR A 121 2.94 6.08 -9.39
C TYR A 121 2.03 5.42 -10.44
N GLY A 122 1.63 4.19 -10.18
CA GLY A 122 0.74 3.41 -11.05
C GLY A 122 1.44 2.55 -12.11
N VAL A 123 2.77 2.51 -12.15
CA VAL A 123 3.54 1.64 -13.05
C VAL A 123 3.48 0.17 -12.62
N MET A 124 3.43 -0.08 -11.31
CA MET A 124 3.48 -1.42 -10.70
C MET A 124 2.20 -1.71 -9.93
N ARG A 125 1.12 -2.07 -10.63
CA ARG A 125 -0.20 -2.35 -10.02
C ARG A 125 -0.43 -3.81 -9.68
N GLY A 126 0.57 -4.67 -9.92
CA GLY A 126 0.46 -6.11 -9.83
C GLY A 126 -0.03 -6.77 -11.12
N ASN A 127 0.34 -8.05 -11.27
CA ASN A 127 0.09 -8.82 -12.50
C ASN A 127 -0.54 -10.19 -12.21
N TYR A 128 -1.32 -10.28 -11.12
CA TYR A 128 -2.06 -11.48 -10.78
C TYR A 128 -3.56 -11.25 -11.00
N PHE A 129 -4.27 -12.25 -11.46
CA PHE A 129 -5.73 -12.25 -11.43
C PHE A 129 -6.18 -12.47 -9.99
N VAL A 130 -6.72 -11.43 -9.38
CA VAL A 130 -6.94 -11.37 -7.92
C VAL A 130 -7.91 -12.46 -7.44
N PHE A 131 -8.98 -12.73 -8.22
CA PHE A 131 -9.92 -13.81 -7.88
C PHE A 131 -9.22 -15.16 -7.84
N ASP A 132 -8.48 -15.51 -8.89
CA ASP A 132 -7.79 -16.79 -8.99
C ASP A 132 -6.72 -16.91 -7.89
N ARG A 133 -5.96 -15.82 -7.66
CA ARG A 133 -4.94 -15.78 -6.62
C ARG A 133 -5.51 -15.97 -5.22
N LEU A 134 -6.58 -15.26 -4.89
CA LEU A 134 -7.26 -15.41 -3.60
C LEU A 134 -7.88 -16.78 -3.44
N THR A 135 -8.40 -17.40 -4.53
CA THR A 135 -8.91 -18.77 -4.50
C THR A 135 -7.81 -19.76 -4.14
N HIS A 136 -6.65 -19.70 -4.78
CA HIS A 136 -5.48 -20.53 -4.43
C HIS A 136 -5.07 -20.33 -2.96
N LEU A 137 -4.89 -19.10 -2.52
CA LEU A 137 -4.49 -18.79 -1.14
C LEU A 137 -5.54 -19.19 -0.09
N SER A 138 -6.79 -19.33 -0.50
CA SER A 138 -7.91 -19.70 0.39
C SER A 138 -8.11 -21.20 0.53
N PHE A 139 -7.82 -21.98 -0.55
CA PHE A 139 -8.30 -23.37 -0.65
C PHE A 139 -7.21 -24.36 -1.07
N ASP A 140 -5.97 -23.90 -1.35
CA ASP A 140 -4.86 -24.81 -1.59
C ASP A 140 -4.01 -24.94 -0.32
N ASN A 141 -3.63 -26.19 -0.03
CA ASN A 141 -2.61 -26.61 0.95
C ASN A 141 -2.53 -25.78 2.24
N ASN A 142 -3.43 -26.00 3.19
CA ASN A 142 -3.37 -25.52 4.60
C ASN A 142 -2.58 -24.21 4.83
N HIS A 143 -2.78 -23.21 3.95
CA HIS A 143 -2.08 -21.95 4.05
C HIS A 143 -2.40 -21.29 5.40
N ARG A 144 -1.37 -20.99 6.22
CA ARG A 144 -1.52 -20.40 7.57
C ARG A 144 -2.50 -19.21 7.63
N ARG A 145 -2.66 -18.48 6.54
CA ARG A 145 -3.57 -17.33 6.42
C ARG A 145 -4.81 -17.59 5.55
N ALA A 146 -5.20 -18.86 5.31
CA ALA A 146 -6.33 -19.20 4.45
C ALA A 146 -7.63 -18.50 4.87
N LYS A 147 -7.93 -18.47 6.18
CA LYS A 147 -9.10 -17.77 6.73
C LYS A 147 -9.11 -16.27 6.36
N PHE A 148 -7.95 -15.61 6.44
CA PHE A 148 -7.81 -14.21 6.03
C PHE A 148 -8.08 -14.05 4.52
N TYR A 149 -7.52 -14.91 3.67
CA TYR A 149 -7.73 -14.82 2.23
C TYR A 149 -9.17 -15.15 1.81
N ARG A 150 -9.85 -16.06 2.50
CA ARG A 150 -11.31 -16.28 2.32
C ARG A 150 -12.12 -15.01 2.61
N THR A 151 -11.77 -14.27 3.65
CA THR A 151 -12.39 -12.95 3.94
C THR A 151 -12.13 -11.96 2.82
N GLN A 152 -10.91 -11.93 2.25
CA GLN A 152 -10.62 -11.07 1.11
C GLN A 152 -11.37 -11.50 -0.15
N LEU A 153 -11.54 -12.80 -0.39
CA LEU A 153 -12.32 -13.33 -1.52
C LEU A 153 -13.80 -12.95 -1.41
N ILE A 154 -14.39 -13.06 -0.22
CA ILE A 154 -15.77 -12.58 0.04
C ILE A 154 -15.87 -11.07 -0.28
N ALA A 155 -14.91 -10.28 0.22
CA ALA A 155 -14.90 -8.83 -0.01
C ALA A 155 -14.75 -8.50 -1.51
N LEU A 156 -13.91 -9.24 -2.25
CA LEU A 156 -13.74 -9.10 -3.70
C LEU A 156 -15.03 -9.37 -4.46
N LEU A 157 -15.71 -10.49 -4.17
CA LEU A 157 -16.95 -10.86 -4.85
C LEU A 157 -18.05 -9.83 -4.57
N ARG A 158 -18.19 -9.37 -3.33
CA ARG A 158 -19.15 -8.31 -2.97
C ARG A 158 -18.84 -6.97 -3.63
N LEU A 159 -17.56 -6.60 -3.72
CA LEU A 159 -17.11 -5.43 -4.45
C LEU A 159 -17.50 -5.55 -5.93
N SER A 160 -17.17 -6.68 -6.55
CA SER A 160 -17.45 -6.93 -7.97
C SER A 160 -18.94 -6.87 -8.30
N ALA A 161 -19.78 -7.40 -7.42
CA ALA A 161 -21.24 -7.32 -7.58
C ALA A 161 -21.74 -5.87 -7.48
N ARG A 162 -21.25 -5.10 -6.51
CA ARG A 162 -21.63 -3.70 -6.31
C ARG A 162 -21.22 -2.81 -7.48
N GLU A 163 -19.97 -2.95 -7.92
CA GLU A 163 -19.41 -2.12 -9.00
C GLU A 163 -19.75 -2.69 -10.41
N LYS A 164 -20.48 -3.80 -10.50
CA LYS A 164 -20.87 -4.48 -11.75
C LYS A 164 -19.66 -4.85 -12.63
N ILE A 165 -18.55 -5.29 -12.00
CA ILE A 165 -17.32 -5.71 -12.67
C ILE A 165 -17.09 -7.22 -12.55
N ASN A 166 -16.46 -7.81 -13.57
CA ASN A 166 -16.12 -9.24 -13.54
C ASN A 166 -14.94 -9.49 -12.59
N PRO A 167 -15.09 -10.27 -11.49
CA PRO A 167 -14.00 -10.51 -10.53
C PRO A 167 -12.82 -11.24 -11.17
N LYS A 168 -13.04 -11.98 -12.27
CA LYS A 168 -12.01 -12.72 -12.99
C LYS A 168 -11.05 -11.83 -13.78
N GLU A 169 -11.37 -10.55 -13.97
CA GLU A 169 -10.57 -9.60 -14.75
C GLU A 169 -9.78 -8.64 -13.86
N ILE A 170 -10.10 -8.59 -12.58
CA ILE A 170 -9.40 -7.70 -11.63
C ILE A 170 -7.96 -8.19 -11.46
N ARG A 171 -7.02 -7.28 -11.76
CA ARG A 171 -5.58 -7.53 -11.56
C ARG A 171 -5.06 -6.82 -10.32
N GLY A 172 -4.03 -7.42 -9.71
CA GLY A 172 -3.40 -6.89 -8.50
C GLY A 172 -2.13 -7.62 -8.10
N SER A 173 -1.71 -7.46 -6.85
CA SER A 173 -0.51 -8.10 -6.31
C SER A 173 -0.70 -9.61 -6.05
N SER A 174 0.39 -10.28 -5.72
CA SER A 174 0.39 -11.69 -5.31
C SER A 174 -0.39 -11.97 -4.02
N SER A 175 -0.70 -10.94 -3.24
CA SER A 175 -1.52 -11.00 -2.01
C SER A 175 -2.95 -10.47 -2.23
N GLY A 176 -3.31 -10.10 -3.47
CA GLY A 176 -4.65 -9.63 -3.83
C GLY A 176 -4.89 -8.13 -3.60
N ALA A 177 -3.85 -7.32 -3.46
CA ALA A 177 -3.98 -5.87 -3.38
C ALA A 177 -4.22 -5.26 -4.77
N ILE A 178 -5.05 -4.20 -4.86
CA ILE A 178 -5.61 -3.70 -6.12
C ILE A 178 -5.25 -2.23 -6.37
N GLY A 179 -4.84 -1.93 -7.60
CA GLY A 179 -4.72 -0.59 -8.15
C GLY A 179 -3.56 0.25 -7.62
N LEU A 180 -3.64 1.59 -7.78
CA LEU A 180 -2.57 2.51 -7.39
C LEU A 180 -2.36 2.52 -5.87
N ALA A 181 -3.44 2.42 -5.10
CA ALA A 181 -3.42 2.42 -3.63
C ALA A 181 -3.05 1.06 -3.03
N GLN A 182 -2.95 0.00 -3.82
CA GLN A 182 -2.71 -1.37 -3.35
C GLN A 182 -3.60 -1.77 -2.17
N PHE A 183 -4.89 -1.39 -2.22
CA PHE A 183 -5.86 -1.82 -1.24
C PHE A 183 -6.23 -3.29 -1.41
N ILE A 184 -6.15 -4.08 -0.35
CA ILE A 184 -6.78 -5.41 -0.33
C ILE A 184 -8.30 -5.24 -0.38
N PRO A 185 -9.05 -6.24 -0.88
CA PRO A 185 -10.50 -6.10 -1.10
C PRO A 185 -11.32 -5.60 0.08
N SER A 186 -10.99 -5.99 1.32
CA SER A 186 -11.67 -5.49 2.52
C SER A 186 -11.39 -4.02 2.78
N THR A 187 -10.16 -3.57 2.59
CA THR A 187 -9.76 -2.15 2.70
C THR A 187 -10.41 -1.32 1.59
N TYR A 188 -10.43 -1.84 0.37
CA TYR A 188 -11.13 -1.21 -0.75
C TYR A 188 -12.61 -0.97 -0.40
N LYS A 189 -13.30 -2.00 0.09
CA LYS A 189 -14.70 -1.90 0.50
C LYS A 189 -14.92 -0.82 1.57
N ALA A 190 -14.01 -0.72 2.54
CA ALA A 190 -14.15 0.16 3.71
C ALA A 190 -13.79 1.62 3.41
N PHE A 191 -12.78 1.85 2.56
CA PHE A 191 -12.15 3.18 2.44
C PHE A 191 -12.16 3.77 1.04
N ALA A 192 -12.48 3.01 -0.01
CA ALA A 192 -12.56 3.56 -1.35
C ALA A 192 -13.67 4.59 -1.49
N VAL A 193 -13.36 5.71 -2.13
CA VAL A 193 -14.29 6.79 -2.43
C VAL A 193 -14.33 7.05 -3.93
N ASP A 194 -15.51 7.38 -4.44
CA ASP A 194 -15.69 7.96 -5.75
C ASP A 194 -15.31 9.44 -5.66
N PHE A 195 -14.07 9.75 -6.01
CA PHE A 195 -13.53 11.09 -5.85
C PHE A 195 -13.64 11.94 -7.12
N ASN A 196 -13.82 11.32 -8.28
CA ASN A 196 -14.12 11.99 -9.55
C ASN A 196 -15.63 12.19 -9.77
N LYS A 197 -16.50 11.54 -8.94
CA LYS A 197 -17.96 11.61 -8.98
C LYS A 197 -18.57 11.02 -10.26
N ASP A 198 -17.96 9.93 -10.79
CA ASP A 198 -18.49 9.21 -11.94
C ASP A 198 -19.45 8.06 -11.57
N GLY A 199 -19.81 7.95 -10.27
CA GLY A 199 -20.67 6.90 -9.72
C GLY A 199 -19.94 5.58 -9.42
N LYS A 200 -18.64 5.50 -9.64
CA LYS A 200 -17.83 4.30 -9.44
C LYS A 200 -16.63 4.58 -8.51
N LYS A 201 -16.18 3.56 -7.80
CA LYS A 201 -14.99 3.64 -6.96
C LYS A 201 -13.90 2.79 -7.59
N GLN A 202 -12.95 3.39 -8.30
CA GLN A 202 -11.98 2.66 -9.12
C GLN A 202 -10.53 2.90 -8.67
N MET A 203 -9.89 1.90 -8.04
CA MET A 203 -8.48 2.03 -7.59
C MET A 203 -7.47 2.09 -8.74
N ASN A 204 -7.88 1.84 -9.96
CA ASN A 204 -7.09 2.09 -11.17
C ASN A 204 -7.28 3.53 -11.72
N ASN A 205 -8.31 4.25 -11.28
CA ASN A 205 -8.48 5.67 -11.53
C ASN A 205 -7.61 6.45 -10.52
N VAL A 206 -6.80 7.37 -11.05
CA VAL A 206 -5.85 8.15 -10.22
C VAL A 206 -6.58 9.06 -9.24
N THR A 207 -7.68 9.67 -9.66
CA THR A 207 -8.46 10.59 -8.83
C THR A 207 -9.09 9.86 -7.64
N ASP A 208 -9.67 8.70 -7.86
CA ASP A 208 -10.25 7.87 -6.79
C ASP A 208 -9.17 7.32 -5.85
N ALA A 209 -8.04 6.92 -6.39
CA ALA A 209 -6.92 6.43 -5.59
C ALA A 209 -6.38 7.53 -4.67
N ILE A 210 -6.20 8.75 -5.16
CA ILE A 210 -5.78 9.93 -4.36
C ILE A 210 -6.79 10.19 -3.25
N GLY A 211 -8.07 10.28 -3.59
CA GLY A 211 -9.13 10.51 -2.60
C GLY A 211 -9.24 9.41 -1.56
N SER A 212 -9.10 8.15 -1.99
CA SER A 212 -9.20 6.98 -1.13
C SER A 212 -8.04 6.86 -0.15
N ILE A 213 -6.81 7.17 -0.57
CA ILE A 213 -5.64 7.20 0.34
C ILE A 213 -5.81 8.30 1.39
N ALA A 214 -6.19 9.50 0.98
CA ALA A 214 -6.43 10.61 1.90
C ALA A 214 -7.55 10.28 2.90
N HIS A 215 -8.65 9.70 2.42
CA HIS A 215 -9.76 9.22 3.25
C HIS A 215 -9.31 8.13 4.24
N TYR A 216 -8.51 7.16 3.79
CA TYR A 216 -7.94 6.11 4.64
C TYR A 216 -7.13 6.70 5.80
N LEU A 217 -6.19 7.61 5.52
CA LEU A 217 -5.37 8.25 6.54
C LEU A 217 -6.21 9.06 7.52
N LYS A 218 -7.18 9.84 7.02
CA LYS A 218 -8.10 10.61 7.87
C LYS A 218 -8.92 9.71 8.80
N LYS A 219 -9.48 8.61 8.27
CA LYS A 219 -10.27 7.66 9.06
C LYS A 219 -9.44 6.89 10.09
N ASN A 220 -8.14 6.72 9.84
CA ASN A 220 -7.22 6.12 10.80
C ASN A 220 -6.62 7.15 11.79
N GLY A 221 -7.11 8.38 11.80
CA GLY A 221 -6.81 9.37 12.83
C GLY A 221 -5.75 10.40 12.44
N TRP A 222 -5.49 10.62 11.15
CA TRP A 222 -4.61 11.71 10.70
C TRP A 222 -5.05 13.05 11.24
N LYS A 223 -4.12 13.78 11.83
CA LYS A 223 -4.32 15.12 12.38
C LYS A 223 -3.63 16.15 11.49
N LYS A 224 -4.44 17.11 11.00
CA LYS A 224 -3.92 18.25 10.22
C LYS A 224 -2.96 19.07 11.08
N ASN A 225 -1.88 19.57 10.48
CA ASN A 225 -0.85 20.43 11.10
C ASN A 225 -0.03 19.79 12.23
N GLU A 226 -0.15 18.46 12.47
CA GLU A 226 0.78 17.75 13.34
C GLU A 226 1.89 17.11 12.52
N ASP A 227 3.13 17.26 12.98
CA ASP A 227 4.29 16.64 12.35
C ASP A 227 4.23 15.11 12.43
N VAL A 228 4.82 14.46 11.45
CA VAL A 228 4.85 12.99 11.35
C VAL A 228 5.99 12.42 12.15
N ALA A 229 7.20 12.88 11.89
CA ALA A 229 8.42 12.43 12.58
C ALA A 229 9.50 13.52 12.49
N VAL A 230 10.45 13.47 13.41
CA VAL A 230 11.62 14.34 13.46
C VAL A 230 12.84 13.55 13.87
N SER A 231 14.00 13.82 13.25
CA SER A 231 15.27 13.25 13.69
C SER A 231 15.67 13.81 15.05
N VAL A 232 16.32 12.98 15.87
CA VAL A 232 16.77 13.40 17.20
C VAL A 232 18.30 13.35 17.30
N ARG A 233 18.86 14.16 18.18
CA ARG A 233 20.22 14.00 18.73
C ARG A 233 20.11 13.22 20.03
N TYR A 234 21.14 12.52 20.38
CA TYR A 234 21.24 11.78 21.61
C TYR A 234 22.71 11.69 22.04
N ASP A 235 22.92 11.63 23.35
CA ASP A 235 24.24 11.48 23.95
C ASP A 235 24.38 10.09 24.56
N GLY A 236 25.53 9.46 24.35
CA GLY A 236 25.85 8.13 24.88
C GLY A 236 24.99 7.01 24.29
N GLN A 237 24.90 5.91 25.04
CA GLN A 237 24.26 4.66 24.60
C GLN A 237 22.96 4.33 25.36
N ARG A 238 22.46 5.26 26.13
CA ARG A 238 21.29 5.07 27.01
C ARG A 238 20.04 4.60 26.28
N PHE A 239 19.87 4.99 25.01
CA PHE A 239 18.75 4.58 24.17
C PHE A 239 18.73 3.08 23.88
N ASN A 240 19.86 2.37 23.99
CA ASN A 240 19.96 0.92 23.70
C ASN A 240 19.11 0.09 24.67
N ALA A 241 18.82 0.61 25.88
CA ALA A 241 17.94 -0.02 26.85
C ALA A 241 16.45 0.25 26.59
N LEU A 242 16.11 1.13 25.65
CA LEU A 242 14.74 1.52 25.38
C LEU A 242 14.17 0.73 24.20
N PRO A 243 13.03 0.01 24.33
CA PRO A 243 12.32 -0.57 23.21
C PRO A 243 12.04 0.45 22.11
N THR A 244 12.43 0.16 20.89
CA THR A 244 12.21 1.03 19.73
C THR A 244 11.11 0.49 18.83
N GLY A 245 10.59 1.35 17.94
CA GLY A 245 9.55 1.00 16.99
C GLY A 245 8.20 1.66 17.28
N TYR A 246 7.30 1.62 16.32
CA TYR A 246 6.04 2.38 16.35
C TYR A 246 5.03 1.92 17.43
N ILE A 247 5.21 0.76 18.00
CA ILE A 247 4.32 0.22 19.04
C ILE A 247 4.68 0.70 20.44
N HIS A 248 5.92 1.11 20.67
CA HIS A 248 6.41 1.62 21.94
C HIS A 248 6.32 3.14 21.97
N THR A 249 5.68 3.70 22.98
CA THR A 249 5.48 5.14 23.10
C THR A 249 5.91 5.68 24.45
N TYR A 250 6.49 6.87 24.44
CA TYR A 250 7.08 7.53 25.61
C TYR A 250 6.56 8.97 25.73
N TYR A 251 6.44 9.47 26.98
CA TYR A 251 6.44 10.90 27.18
C TYR A 251 7.85 11.43 26.96
N ARG A 252 8.01 12.59 26.30
CA ARG A 252 9.35 13.15 26.01
C ARG A 252 10.18 13.38 27.27
N LYS A 253 9.56 13.78 28.39
CA LYS A 253 10.22 13.94 29.68
C LYS A 253 10.92 12.65 30.19
N ASN A 254 10.51 11.49 29.70
CA ASN A 254 11.09 10.18 30.03
C ASN A 254 12.22 9.78 29.06
N LEU A 255 12.53 10.63 28.09
CA LEU A 255 13.56 10.42 27.05
C LEU A 255 14.69 11.44 27.24
N GLU A 256 15.16 11.59 28.48
CA GLU A 256 16.25 12.48 28.82
C GLU A 256 17.52 12.19 27.99
N GLY A 257 18.19 13.23 27.49
CA GLY A 257 19.35 13.10 26.61
C GLY A 257 18.99 12.76 25.15
N ILE A 258 17.70 12.67 24.80
CA ILE A 258 17.24 12.44 23.43
C ILE A 258 16.34 13.63 23.02
N GLU A 259 16.82 14.47 22.12
CA GLU A 259 16.12 15.71 21.75
C GLU A 259 15.92 15.88 20.24
N PRO A 260 14.80 16.49 19.82
CA PRO A 260 14.59 16.81 18.40
C PRO A 260 15.70 17.73 17.86
N ARG A 261 16.18 17.46 16.64
CA ARG A 261 17.15 18.31 15.93
C ARG A 261 16.54 19.61 15.40
N GLU A 262 15.20 19.64 15.29
CA GLU A 262 14.44 20.79 14.81
C GLU A 262 13.07 20.85 15.52
N LYS A 263 12.35 21.95 15.35
CA LYS A 263 11.01 22.11 15.93
C LYS A 263 10.10 20.96 15.54
N PHE A 264 9.46 20.35 16.52
CA PHE A 264 8.51 19.23 16.33
C PHE A 264 7.13 19.61 16.88
N ASN A 265 6.23 19.89 15.97
CA ASN A 265 4.88 20.36 16.29
C ASN A 265 3.95 19.18 16.62
N TYR A 266 4.32 18.43 17.68
CA TYR A 266 3.52 17.36 18.26
C TYR A 266 3.77 17.26 19.76
N ARG A 267 2.71 17.31 20.58
CA ARG A 267 2.83 17.35 22.05
C ARG A 267 2.50 16.03 22.74
N GLY A 268 2.00 15.02 22.01
CA GLY A 268 1.65 13.72 22.57
C GLY A 268 2.85 12.82 22.85
N LYS A 269 2.56 11.58 23.27
CA LYS A 269 3.58 10.53 23.40
C LYS A 269 4.21 10.24 22.04
N VAL A 270 5.52 10.11 22.00
CA VAL A 270 6.29 9.81 20.80
C VAL A 270 6.75 8.35 20.78
N SER A 271 6.84 7.75 19.58
CA SER A 271 7.58 6.51 19.40
C SER A 271 9.05 6.82 19.18
N LEU A 272 9.94 6.09 19.86
CA LEU A 272 11.37 6.13 19.55
C LEU A 272 11.66 5.14 18.42
N LEU A 273 12.13 5.65 17.29
CA LEU A 273 12.34 4.88 16.07
C LEU A 273 13.84 4.77 15.80
N LYS A 274 14.32 3.56 15.54
CA LYS A 274 15.72 3.28 15.20
C LYS A 274 15.84 2.90 13.74
N LEU A 275 16.72 3.57 13.01
CA LEU A 275 17.08 3.30 11.63
C LEU A 275 18.53 2.85 11.57
N GLU A 276 18.76 1.58 11.31
CA GLU A 276 20.10 1.01 11.18
C GLU A 276 20.74 1.45 9.86
N LYS A 277 21.65 2.41 9.96
CA LYS A 277 22.46 2.93 8.86
C LYS A 277 23.72 2.07 8.68
N ASN A 278 24.52 2.37 7.67
CA ASN A 278 25.74 1.61 7.36
C ASN A 278 26.73 1.56 8.53
N SER A 279 26.90 2.65 9.26
CA SER A 279 27.93 2.82 10.28
C SER A 279 27.43 3.32 11.63
N TYR A 280 26.14 3.66 11.74
CA TYR A 280 25.54 4.16 12.98
C TYR A 280 24.02 3.93 12.98
N ASP A 281 23.40 4.07 14.13
CA ASP A 281 21.95 4.09 14.29
C ASP A 281 21.43 5.53 14.28
N GLU A 282 20.50 5.82 13.41
CA GLU A 282 19.83 7.12 13.38
C GLU A 282 18.51 7.01 14.15
N LEU A 283 18.31 7.88 15.15
CA LEU A 283 17.10 7.89 15.95
C LEU A 283 16.13 8.99 15.52
N TRP A 284 14.82 8.69 15.64
CA TRP A 284 13.72 9.58 15.30
C TRP A 284 12.61 9.51 16.35
N TYR A 285 11.94 10.63 16.56
CA TYR A 285 10.63 10.64 17.19
C TYR A 285 9.55 10.50 16.13
N GLY A 286 8.63 9.54 16.33
CA GLY A 286 7.40 9.39 15.54
C GLY A 286 6.20 9.89 16.35
N GLY A 287 5.43 10.80 15.76
CA GLY A 287 4.19 11.32 16.33
C GLY A 287 2.96 10.50 15.96
N LYS A 288 1.76 11.03 16.27
CA LYS A 288 0.49 10.38 15.95
C LYS A 288 0.33 10.10 14.45
N ASN A 289 0.71 11.03 13.59
CA ASN A 289 0.61 10.84 12.14
C ASN A 289 1.57 9.78 11.62
N PHE A 290 2.73 9.56 12.27
CA PHE A 290 3.60 8.44 11.97
C PHE A 290 2.90 7.10 12.23
N TYR A 291 2.26 6.97 13.41
CA TYR A 291 1.46 5.79 13.73
C TYR A 291 0.32 5.57 12.72
N VAL A 292 -0.34 6.63 12.25
CA VAL A 292 -1.39 6.52 11.23
C VAL A 292 -0.85 5.92 9.92
N ILE A 293 0.36 6.27 9.51
CA ILE A 293 0.99 5.68 8.32
C ILE A 293 1.24 4.17 8.55
N THR A 294 1.63 3.75 9.75
CA THR A 294 1.81 2.31 10.03
C THR A 294 0.52 1.50 9.94
N ARG A 295 -0.65 2.13 9.95
CA ARG A 295 -1.92 1.43 9.71
C ARG A 295 -2.07 0.95 8.27
N TYR A 296 -1.37 1.60 7.33
CA TYR A 296 -1.30 1.16 5.93
C TYR A 296 -0.46 -0.12 5.78
N ASN A 297 0.68 -0.14 6.43
CA ASN A 297 1.56 -1.30 6.55
C ASN A 297 2.25 -1.28 7.92
N GLN A 298 2.08 -2.33 8.72
CA GLN A 298 2.54 -2.44 10.10
C GLN A 298 4.07 -2.57 10.20
N SER A 299 4.79 -1.50 9.83
CA SER A 299 6.25 -1.44 9.81
C SER A 299 6.75 -0.01 10.06
N SER A 300 7.68 0.16 11.01
CA SER A 300 8.38 1.42 11.23
C SER A 300 9.17 1.85 9.99
N TYR A 301 9.82 0.92 9.31
CA TYR A 301 10.57 1.19 8.08
C TYR A 301 9.66 1.65 6.93
N TYR A 302 8.48 1.03 6.79
CA TYR A 302 7.50 1.49 5.81
C TYR A 302 7.07 2.93 6.08
N ALA A 303 6.65 3.22 7.31
CA ALA A 303 6.17 4.56 7.67
C ALA A 303 7.27 5.62 7.53
N MET A 304 8.51 5.29 7.88
CA MET A 304 9.66 6.17 7.68
C MET A 304 9.98 6.37 6.19
N ALA A 305 9.89 5.32 5.37
CA ALA A 305 10.08 5.46 3.92
C ALA A 305 9.00 6.37 3.30
N VAL A 306 7.75 6.26 3.74
CA VAL A 306 6.68 7.21 3.33
C VAL A 306 7.04 8.63 3.74
N HIS A 307 7.45 8.84 5.01
CA HIS A 307 7.82 10.16 5.52
C HIS A 307 8.99 10.76 4.76
N GLN A 308 10.12 10.06 4.67
CA GLN A 308 11.30 10.60 3.97
C GLN A 308 11.08 10.79 2.47
N LEU A 309 10.31 9.91 1.82
CA LEU A 309 9.93 10.11 0.41
C LEU A 309 9.04 11.33 0.25
N ALA A 310 8.07 11.55 1.13
CA ALA A 310 7.20 12.74 1.12
C ALA A 310 8.04 14.03 1.23
N GLN A 311 8.98 14.09 2.17
CA GLN A 311 9.88 15.25 2.32
C GLN A 311 10.74 15.47 1.06
N LYS A 312 11.30 14.41 0.48
CA LYS A 312 12.07 14.52 -0.77
C LYS A 312 11.21 14.95 -1.96
N ILE A 313 9.96 14.46 -2.07
CA ILE A 313 9.01 14.90 -3.10
C ILE A 313 8.71 16.38 -2.94
N LYS A 314 8.38 16.85 -1.73
CA LYS A 314 8.11 18.26 -1.44
C LYS A 314 9.28 19.15 -1.84
N LYS A 315 10.51 18.80 -1.43
CA LYS A 315 11.72 19.53 -1.78
C LYS A 315 11.98 19.54 -3.29
N SER A 316 11.82 18.38 -3.95
CA SER A 316 11.97 18.25 -5.41
C SER A 316 10.90 19.04 -6.18
N TYR A 317 9.66 19.07 -5.67
CA TYR A 317 8.56 19.84 -6.24
C TYR A 317 8.83 21.34 -6.15
N ALA A 318 9.21 21.84 -4.96
CA ALA A 318 9.53 23.24 -4.75
C ALA A 318 10.69 23.72 -5.67
N LYS A 319 11.74 22.89 -5.81
CA LYS A 319 12.88 23.20 -6.71
C LYS A 319 12.46 23.27 -8.18
N ARG A 320 11.55 22.39 -8.64
CA ARG A 320 11.20 22.24 -10.06
C ARG A 320 10.01 23.09 -10.50
N TYR A 321 9.03 23.28 -9.62
CA TYR A 321 7.74 23.90 -9.93
C TYR A 321 7.37 25.05 -8.99
N GLY A 322 8.14 25.31 -7.94
CA GLY A 322 7.99 26.51 -7.11
C GLY A 322 8.25 27.75 -7.96
N LYS A 323 7.40 28.76 -7.82
CA LYS A 323 7.67 30.08 -8.44
C LYS A 323 9.00 30.60 -7.87
N LYS A 324 9.93 31.04 -8.74
CA LYS A 324 11.04 31.86 -8.36
C LYS A 324 10.53 33.22 -7.86
#